data_897f360c2643c0ba908ea68171e587c0
#
_entry.id   897f360c2643c0ba908ea68171e587c0
#
_cell.length_a   1.000
_cell.length_b   1.000
_cell.length_c   1.000
_cell.angle_alpha   90.00
_cell.angle_beta   90.00
_cell.angle_gamma   90.00
#
_symmetry.space_group_name_H-M   'P 1'
#
loop_
_entity.id
_entity.type
_entity.pdbx_description
1 polymer ?
#
loop_
_entity_poly.entity_id
_entity_poly.type
_entity_poly.pdbx_seq_one_letter_code
_entity_poly.pdbx_strand_id
1 'polypeptide(L)'
;MKLEFGAGERQTPGFKNVDVRDLPGIDYVCEAWKIDEQVQENSVDQVHSRHFMEHLTYYHVDLTMKAWYKILKPGGYLTIVVPCMDFHIRQWTTEDRDTAVEANGMNIQQWAKEGFWGKQREVEKGEVWDIHKSGWDFKLIKQYLEKWSFKDITRVNDGLKKNLFVRCTK
;
A
#
# COMPACT_ATOMS: atom_id res chain seq x y z
N MET A 1 15.57 3.12 -12.86
CA MET A 1 15.11 3.99 -11.75
C MET A 1 14.11 3.20 -10.89
N LYS A 2 14.13 3.37 -9.56
CA LYS A 2 13.17 2.74 -8.65
C LYS A 2 12.36 3.83 -7.95
N LEU A 3 11.05 3.64 -7.79
CA LEU A 3 10.15 4.61 -7.14
C LEU A 3 9.45 3.96 -5.94
N GLU A 4 9.39 4.69 -4.83
CA GLU A 4 8.60 4.36 -3.65
C GLU A 4 7.44 5.35 -3.51
N PHE A 5 6.21 4.83 -3.39
CA PHE A 5 4.99 5.63 -3.28
C PHE A 5 4.46 5.64 -1.85
N GLY A 6 4.04 6.83 -1.40
CA GLY A 6 3.65 7.05 -0.02
C GLY A 6 4.84 6.96 0.93
N ALA A 7 6.00 7.45 0.47
CA ALA A 7 7.27 7.30 1.17
C ALA A 7 7.26 7.97 2.57
N GLY A 8 6.54 9.09 2.72
CA GLY A 8 6.45 9.80 3.98
C GLY A 8 7.81 10.13 4.56
N GLU A 9 7.94 9.99 5.88
CA GLU A 9 9.19 10.21 6.61
C GLU A 9 10.12 8.98 6.61
N ARG A 10 9.58 7.78 6.27
CA ARG A 10 10.32 6.50 6.32
C ARG A 10 10.68 6.01 4.92
N GLN A 11 11.64 6.65 4.33
CA GLN A 11 12.07 6.42 2.96
C GLN A 11 12.99 5.20 2.85
N THR A 12 12.83 4.42 1.78
CA THR A 12 13.66 3.25 1.52
C THR A 12 14.92 3.65 0.75
N PRO A 13 16.14 3.32 1.25
CA PRO A 13 17.37 3.65 0.55
C PRO A 13 17.42 3.09 -0.88
N GLY A 14 17.87 3.91 -1.83
CA GLY A 14 18.01 3.54 -3.24
C GLY A 14 16.73 3.68 -4.09
N PHE A 15 15.66 4.20 -3.51
CA PHE A 15 14.47 4.61 -4.22
C PHE A 15 14.41 6.14 -4.35
N LYS A 16 13.79 6.62 -5.41
CA LYS A 16 13.26 7.96 -5.48
C LYS A 16 11.85 7.96 -4.90
N ASN A 17 11.56 8.96 -4.09
CA ASN A 17 10.40 8.99 -3.23
C ASN A 17 9.27 9.85 -3.83
N VAL A 18 8.05 9.31 -3.81
CA VAL A 18 6.84 9.96 -4.27
C VAL A 18 5.87 10.10 -3.09
N ASP A 19 5.45 11.30 -2.80
CA ASP A 19 4.41 11.58 -1.80
C ASP A 19 3.60 12.80 -2.24
N VAL A 20 2.36 12.93 -1.75
CA VAL A 20 1.54 14.12 -1.99
C VAL A 20 1.98 15.29 -1.12
N ARG A 21 2.65 15.00 -0.01
CA ARG A 21 3.20 15.98 0.93
C ARG A 21 4.61 16.38 0.51
N ASP A 22 4.90 17.69 0.59
CA ASP A 22 6.25 18.21 0.41
C ASP A 22 7.06 18.02 1.70
N LEU A 23 7.74 16.88 1.80
CA LEU A 23 8.55 16.49 2.94
C LEU A 23 10.03 16.35 2.54
N PRO A 24 10.97 16.51 3.49
CA PRO A 24 12.39 16.31 3.22
C PRO A 24 12.67 14.94 2.58
N GLY A 25 13.36 14.93 1.44
CA GLY A 25 13.74 13.72 0.72
C GLY A 25 12.68 13.18 -0.24
N ILE A 26 11.58 13.89 -0.47
CA ILE A 26 10.63 13.56 -1.54
C ILE A 26 11.14 14.12 -2.87
N ASP A 27 11.31 13.24 -3.86
CA ASP A 27 11.77 13.60 -5.20
C ASP A 27 10.63 14.08 -6.11
N TYR A 28 9.44 13.53 -5.93
CA TYR A 28 8.24 13.86 -6.70
C TYR A 28 7.07 14.17 -5.77
N VAL A 29 6.72 15.45 -5.65
CA VAL A 29 5.55 15.89 -4.87
C VAL A 29 4.35 15.89 -5.81
N CYS A 30 3.54 14.83 -5.77
CA CYS A 30 2.34 14.70 -6.59
C CYS A 30 1.38 13.63 -6.06
N GLU A 31 0.16 13.68 -6.56
CA GLU A 31 -0.80 12.57 -6.42
C GLU A 31 -0.31 11.36 -7.23
N ALA A 32 -0.32 10.17 -6.64
CA ALA A 32 0.26 8.97 -7.23
C ALA A 32 -0.27 8.63 -8.63
N TRP A 33 -1.53 8.94 -8.90
CA TRP A 33 -2.17 8.74 -10.21
C TRP A 33 -1.80 9.76 -11.27
N LYS A 34 -0.98 10.76 -10.92
CA LYS A 34 -0.43 11.78 -11.84
C LYS A 34 1.07 11.63 -12.06
N ILE A 35 1.67 10.57 -11.54
CA ILE A 35 3.13 10.38 -11.65
C ILE A 35 3.60 10.28 -13.11
N ASP A 36 2.76 9.81 -14.01
CA ASP A 36 3.05 9.72 -15.44
C ASP A 36 3.07 11.07 -16.19
N GLU A 37 2.72 12.16 -15.51
CA GLU A 37 2.95 13.53 -15.98
C GLU A 37 4.39 14.02 -15.71
N GLN A 38 5.09 13.41 -14.75
CA GLN A 38 6.44 13.79 -14.32
C GLN A 38 7.50 12.75 -14.63
N VAL A 39 7.11 11.48 -14.82
CA VAL A 39 8.00 10.36 -15.06
C VAL A 39 7.71 9.78 -16.45
N GLN A 40 8.77 9.64 -17.24
CA GLN A 40 8.69 9.12 -18.61
C GLN A 40 8.13 7.69 -18.64
N GLU A 41 7.30 7.41 -19.60
CA GLU A 41 6.80 6.06 -19.89
C GLU A 41 7.94 5.06 -20.10
N ASN A 42 7.78 3.84 -19.59
CA ASN A 42 8.76 2.75 -19.71
C ASN A 42 10.17 3.12 -19.18
N SER A 43 10.28 3.93 -18.14
CA SER A 43 11.56 4.36 -17.58
C SER A 43 11.88 3.76 -16.20
N VAL A 44 10.88 3.19 -15.51
CA VAL A 44 11.01 2.70 -14.14
C VAL A 44 11.24 1.19 -14.12
N ASP A 45 12.27 0.74 -13.39
CA ASP A 45 12.60 -0.69 -13.25
C ASP A 45 11.77 -1.34 -12.13
N GLN A 46 11.45 -0.56 -11.08
CA GLN A 46 10.72 -1.03 -9.91
C GLN A 46 9.83 0.06 -9.33
N VAL A 47 8.59 -0.32 -9.01
CA VAL A 47 7.67 0.46 -8.17
C VAL A 47 7.50 -0.29 -6.84
N HIS A 48 7.59 0.43 -5.73
CA HIS A 48 7.32 -0.05 -4.39
C HIS A 48 6.24 0.80 -3.73
N SER A 49 5.28 0.14 -3.10
CA SER A 49 4.20 0.76 -2.35
C SER A 49 4.01 0.00 -1.05
N ARG A 50 4.20 0.69 0.09
CA ARG A 50 4.06 0.07 1.41
C ARG A 50 3.20 0.94 2.32
N HIS A 51 2.11 0.37 2.83
CA HIS A 51 1.15 1.09 3.67
C HIS A 51 0.76 2.44 3.08
N PHE A 52 0.37 2.41 1.82
CA PHE A 52 -0.02 3.59 1.04
C PHE A 52 -1.36 3.38 0.32
N MET A 53 -1.53 2.23 -0.35
CA MET A 53 -2.68 2.00 -1.24
C MET A 53 -4.02 1.99 -0.49
N GLU A 54 -4.02 1.55 0.78
CA GLU A 54 -5.17 1.59 1.67
C GLU A 54 -5.67 3.01 1.98
N HIS A 55 -4.81 4.03 1.81
CA HIS A 55 -5.17 5.44 2.00
C HIS A 55 -5.81 6.07 0.77
N LEU A 56 -5.88 5.34 -0.34
CA LEU A 56 -6.59 5.75 -1.56
C LEU A 56 -7.99 5.14 -1.62
N THR A 57 -8.92 5.84 -2.25
CA THR A 57 -10.20 5.22 -2.64
C THR A 57 -9.96 4.20 -3.75
N TYR A 58 -10.85 3.23 -3.92
CA TYR A 58 -10.75 2.26 -5.01
C TYR A 58 -10.65 2.90 -6.39
N TYR A 59 -11.32 4.04 -6.61
CA TYR A 59 -11.20 4.83 -7.84
C TYR A 59 -9.77 5.35 -8.06
N HIS A 60 -9.17 5.95 -7.03
CA HIS A 60 -7.80 6.47 -7.14
C HIS A 60 -6.76 5.36 -7.22
N VAL A 61 -6.99 4.21 -6.59
CA VAL A 61 -6.13 3.02 -6.77
C VAL A 61 -6.14 2.55 -8.22
N ASP A 62 -7.32 2.51 -8.86
CA ASP A 62 -7.43 2.12 -10.27
C ASP A 62 -6.61 3.04 -11.18
N LEU A 63 -6.73 4.35 -11.00
CA LEU A 63 -5.94 5.34 -11.74
C LEU A 63 -4.43 5.22 -11.44
N THR A 64 -4.06 4.97 -10.19
CA THR A 64 -2.67 4.81 -9.76
C THR A 64 -2.04 3.57 -10.41
N MET A 65 -2.74 2.43 -10.43
CA MET A 65 -2.25 1.23 -11.10
C MET A 65 -2.06 1.43 -12.61
N LYS A 66 -2.95 2.19 -13.25
CA LYS A 66 -2.77 2.61 -14.65
C LYS A 66 -1.49 3.41 -14.85
N ALA A 67 -1.25 4.41 -13.99
CA ALA A 67 -0.06 5.24 -14.07
C ALA A 67 1.21 4.42 -13.80
N TRP A 68 1.20 3.54 -12.79
CA TRP A 68 2.32 2.64 -12.50
C TRP A 68 2.64 1.71 -13.66
N TYR A 69 1.60 1.12 -14.29
CA TYR A 69 1.80 0.28 -15.48
C TYR A 69 2.45 1.07 -16.61
N LYS A 70 2.01 2.32 -16.85
CA LYS A 70 2.55 3.17 -17.91
C LYS A 70 4.02 3.48 -17.72
N ILE A 71 4.45 3.86 -16.53
CA ILE A 71 5.84 4.25 -16.24
C ILE A 71 6.80 3.07 -16.11
N LEU A 72 6.33 1.88 -15.70
CA LEU A 72 7.15 0.68 -15.61
C LEU A 72 7.66 0.25 -16.98
N LYS A 73 8.92 -0.17 -17.05
CA LYS A 73 9.50 -0.83 -18.23
C LYS A 73 8.83 -2.18 -18.49
N PRO A 74 8.81 -2.67 -19.72
CA PRO A 74 8.54 -4.09 -19.97
C PRO A 74 9.49 -4.96 -19.12
N GLY A 75 8.93 -5.91 -18.36
CA GLY A 75 9.68 -6.72 -17.38
C GLY A 75 10.02 -6.01 -16.07
N GLY A 76 9.68 -4.74 -15.92
CA GLY A 76 9.75 -4.04 -14.63
C GLY A 76 8.73 -4.60 -13.66
N TYR A 77 8.96 -4.46 -12.36
CA TYR A 77 8.10 -5.08 -11.36
C TYR A 77 7.53 -4.09 -10.34
N LEU A 78 6.35 -4.45 -9.85
CA LEU A 78 5.61 -3.74 -8.81
C LEU A 78 5.58 -4.60 -7.55
N THR A 79 5.83 -3.98 -6.39
CA THR A 79 5.61 -4.57 -5.08
C THR A 79 4.63 -3.73 -4.28
N ILE A 80 3.63 -4.38 -3.68
CA ILE A 80 2.58 -3.76 -2.88
C ILE A 80 2.54 -4.43 -1.51
N VAL A 81 2.56 -3.64 -0.45
CA VAL A 81 2.34 -4.10 0.92
C VAL A 81 1.21 -3.29 1.54
N VAL A 82 0.14 -3.95 1.94
CA VAL A 82 -1.05 -3.35 2.56
C VAL A 82 -1.52 -4.20 3.75
N PRO A 83 -2.36 -3.69 4.66
CA PRO A 83 -3.02 -4.51 5.66
C PRO A 83 -3.82 -5.66 5.02
N CYS A 84 -3.68 -6.88 5.56
CA CYS A 84 -4.38 -8.06 5.06
C CYS A 84 -5.79 -8.16 5.66
N MET A 85 -6.83 -7.91 4.87
CA MET A 85 -8.21 -7.98 5.37
C MET A 85 -8.58 -9.35 5.89
N ASP A 86 -8.15 -10.44 5.25
CA ASP A 86 -8.37 -11.80 5.76
C ASP A 86 -7.83 -12.01 7.18
N PHE A 87 -6.69 -11.38 7.51
CA PHE A 87 -6.11 -11.44 8.84
C PHE A 87 -6.92 -10.60 9.83
N HIS A 88 -7.25 -9.36 9.50
CA HIS A 88 -7.96 -8.45 10.40
C HIS A 88 -9.41 -8.86 10.63
N ILE A 89 -10.08 -9.46 9.64
CA ILE A 89 -11.43 -10.05 9.81
C ILE A 89 -11.38 -11.20 10.82
N ARG A 90 -10.40 -12.12 10.69
CA ARG A 90 -10.24 -13.20 11.68
C ARG A 90 -10.02 -12.68 13.08
N GLN A 91 -9.17 -11.67 13.25
CA GLN A 91 -8.97 -11.02 14.55
C GLN A 91 -10.27 -10.40 15.10
N TRP A 92 -11.03 -9.72 14.25
CA TRP A 92 -12.27 -9.08 14.64
C TRP A 92 -13.34 -10.07 15.09
N THR A 93 -13.36 -11.27 14.52
CA THR A 93 -14.36 -12.30 14.78
C THR A 93 -13.93 -13.35 15.81
N THR A 94 -12.72 -13.27 16.37
CA THR A 94 -12.27 -14.21 17.41
C THR A 94 -13.00 -13.95 18.72
N GLU A 95 -13.28 -15.02 19.49
CA GLU A 95 -14.08 -14.95 20.73
C GLU A 95 -13.39 -14.16 21.85
N ASP A 96 -12.08 -14.28 21.97
CA ASP A 96 -11.26 -13.62 23.00
C ASP A 96 -10.63 -12.29 22.54
N ARG A 97 -11.18 -11.68 21.48
CA ARG A 97 -10.65 -10.44 20.86
C ARG A 97 -10.48 -9.27 21.83
N ASP A 98 -11.30 -9.22 22.87
CA ASP A 98 -11.29 -8.10 23.85
C ASP A 98 -10.26 -8.29 24.95
N THR A 99 -9.76 -9.50 25.15
CA THR A 99 -8.85 -9.88 26.26
C THR A 99 -7.48 -10.34 25.78
N ALA A 100 -7.39 -10.98 24.61
CA ALA A 100 -6.11 -11.43 24.06
C ALA A 100 -5.26 -10.25 23.60
N VAL A 101 -3.95 -10.33 23.84
CA VAL A 101 -2.98 -9.28 23.58
C VAL A 101 -1.94 -9.77 22.59
N GLU A 102 -1.67 -8.97 21.55
CA GLU A 102 -0.58 -9.19 20.61
C GLU A 102 0.78 -8.83 21.21
N ALA A 103 1.86 -9.28 20.57
CA ALA A 103 3.24 -9.13 21.05
C ALA A 103 3.66 -7.65 21.32
N ASN A 104 2.96 -6.68 20.74
CA ASN A 104 3.20 -5.24 20.94
C ASN A 104 2.38 -4.63 22.10
N GLY A 105 1.66 -5.44 22.88
CA GLY A 105 0.81 -4.98 23.98
C GLY A 105 -0.57 -4.46 23.57
N MET A 106 -0.89 -4.45 22.28
CA MET A 106 -2.20 -4.03 21.76
C MET A 106 -3.17 -5.22 21.79
N ASN A 107 -4.40 -5.05 22.23
CA ASN A 107 -5.38 -6.13 22.14
C ASN A 107 -5.78 -6.40 20.68
N ILE A 108 -6.26 -7.62 20.44
CA ILE A 108 -6.58 -8.10 19.08
C ILE A 108 -7.65 -7.22 18.41
N GLN A 109 -8.67 -6.79 19.14
CA GLN A 109 -9.72 -5.92 18.62
C GLN A 109 -9.15 -4.55 18.21
N GLN A 110 -8.29 -3.94 19.02
CA GLN A 110 -7.66 -2.66 18.68
C GLN A 110 -6.79 -2.79 17.43
N TRP A 111 -6.06 -3.89 17.32
CA TRP A 111 -5.26 -4.18 16.13
C TRP A 111 -6.11 -4.31 14.87
N ALA A 112 -7.25 -5.02 14.97
CA ALA A 112 -8.19 -5.14 13.86
C ALA A 112 -8.78 -3.77 13.47
N LYS A 113 -9.13 -2.92 14.44
CA LYS A 113 -9.58 -1.54 14.18
C LYS A 113 -8.55 -0.74 13.38
N GLU A 114 -7.28 -0.80 13.76
CA GLU A 114 -6.22 -0.11 13.01
C GLU A 114 -6.07 -0.68 11.59
N GLY A 115 -6.24 -1.99 11.40
CA GLY A 115 -6.23 -2.62 10.09
C GLY A 115 -7.39 -2.16 9.18
N PHE A 116 -8.57 -1.95 9.74
CA PHE A 116 -9.74 -1.51 8.98
C PHE A 116 -9.76 -0.01 8.70
N TRP A 117 -9.48 0.82 9.69
CA TRP A 117 -9.75 2.26 9.63
C TRP A 117 -8.52 3.15 9.77
N GLY A 118 -7.33 2.56 9.89
CA GLY A 118 -6.09 3.29 10.16
C GLY A 118 -5.95 3.69 11.63
N LYS A 119 -4.90 4.44 11.92
CA LYS A 119 -4.58 4.88 13.29
C LYS A 119 -5.46 6.05 13.71
N GLN A 120 -6.64 5.77 14.23
CA GLN A 120 -7.64 6.77 14.62
C GLN A 120 -7.08 7.84 15.57
N ARG A 121 -6.17 7.49 16.48
CA ARG A 121 -5.49 8.43 17.37
C ARG A 121 -4.66 9.51 16.65
N GLU A 122 -4.14 9.20 15.46
CA GLU A 122 -3.41 10.20 14.66
C GLU A 122 -4.41 11.09 13.90
N VAL A 123 -5.52 10.50 13.45
CA VAL A 123 -6.63 11.25 12.84
C VAL A 123 -7.22 12.29 13.80
N GLU A 124 -7.37 11.94 15.09
CA GLU A 124 -7.83 12.87 16.15
C GLU A 124 -6.88 14.04 16.36
N LYS A 125 -5.59 13.89 16.01
CA LYS A 125 -4.60 14.96 16.01
C LYS A 125 -4.58 15.81 14.72
N GLY A 126 -5.43 15.46 13.75
CA GLY A 126 -5.49 16.12 12.44
C GLY A 126 -4.71 15.43 11.32
N GLU A 127 -4.08 14.28 11.59
CA GLU A 127 -3.31 13.50 10.60
C GLU A 127 -4.25 12.63 9.76
N VAL A 128 -5.00 13.27 8.86
CA VAL A 128 -6.01 12.61 7.99
C VAL A 128 -5.41 11.61 6.99
N TRP A 129 -4.10 11.62 6.83
CA TRP A 129 -3.38 10.72 5.93
C TRP A 129 -3.40 9.25 6.39
N ASP A 130 -3.57 9.02 7.70
CA ASP A 130 -3.66 7.67 8.29
C ASP A 130 -5.04 7.00 8.16
N ILE A 131 -6.02 7.67 7.55
CA ILE A 131 -7.36 7.09 7.31
C ILE A 131 -7.28 6.05 6.19
N HIS A 132 -7.73 4.82 6.48
CA HIS A 132 -7.92 3.80 5.45
C HIS A 132 -9.24 4.02 4.70
N LYS A 133 -9.17 4.14 3.39
CA LYS A 133 -10.30 4.36 2.47
C LYS A 133 -10.62 3.13 1.63
N SER A 134 -9.73 2.14 1.66
CA SER A 134 -9.90 0.86 0.97
C SER A 134 -9.29 -0.29 1.77
N GLY A 135 -9.82 -1.50 1.59
CA GLY A 135 -9.31 -2.71 2.23
C GLY A 135 -9.03 -3.79 1.20
N TRP A 136 -8.00 -4.62 1.43
CA TRP A 136 -7.44 -5.50 0.42
C TRP A 136 -7.26 -6.92 0.92
N ASP A 137 -7.74 -7.87 0.14
CA ASP A 137 -7.31 -9.27 0.14
C ASP A 137 -6.56 -9.59 -1.16
N PHE A 138 -5.98 -10.79 -1.23
CA PHE A 138 -5.20 -11.18 -2.42
C PHE A 138 -6.07 -11.30 -3.68
N LYS A 139 -7.30 -11.77 -3.55
CA LYS A 139 -8.22 -11.93 -4.69
C LYS A 139 -8.59 -10.58 -5.30
N LEU A 140 -8.92 -9.60 -4.46
CA LEU A 140 -9.30 -8.26 -4.92
C LEU A 140 -8.12 -7.54 -5.55
N ILE A 141 -6.94 -7.54 -4.91
CA ILE A 141 -5.73 -6.88 -5.47
C ILE A 141 -5.35 -7.50 -6.82
N LYS A 142 -5.47 -8.83 -6.94
CA LYS A 142 -5.18 -9.54 -8.17
C LYS A 142 -6.11 -9.09 -9.31
N GLN A 143 -7.41 -8.91 -9.05
CA GLN A 143 -8.36 -8.41 -10.06
C GLN A 143 -7.99 -7.03 -10.59
N TYR A 144 -7.57 -6.12 -9.70
CA TYR A 144 -7.12 -4.78 -10.10
C TYR A 144 -5.84 -4.82 -10.94
N LEU A 145 -4.89 -5.68 -10.57
CA LEU A 145 -3.64 -5.84 -11.31
C LEU A 145 -3.87 -6.48 -12.70
N GLU A 146 -4.69 -7.52 -12.78
CA GLU A 146 -5.04 -8.17 -14.05
C GLU A 146 -5.77 -7.20 -15.00
N LYS A 147 -6.64 -6.34 -14.49
CA LYS A 147 -7.31 -5.28 -15.26
C LYS A 147 -6.32 -4.40 -16.04
N TRP A 148 -5.17 -4.11 -15.45
CA TRP A 148 -4.10 -3.30 -16.03
C TRP A 148 -2.99 -4.13 -16.67
N SER A 149 -3.26 -5.41 -16.96
CA SER A 149 -2.35 -6.31 -17.68
C SER A 149 -1.05 -6.66 -16.96
N PHE A 150 -0.96 -6.46 -15.64
CA PHE A 150 0.13 -7.01 -14.85
C PHE A 150 0.12 -8.54 -14.88
N LYS A 151 1.31 -9.15 -14.86
CA LYS A 151 1.54 -10.60 -14.94
C LYS A 151 2.31 -11.10 -13.73
N ASP A 152 2.47 -12.43 -13.63
CA ASP A 152 3.23 -13.10 -12.57
C ASP A 152 2.81 -12.65 -11.16
N ILE A 153 1.50 -12.41 -10.98
CA ILE A 153 0.95 -11.87 -9.74
C ILE A 153 1.04 -12.94 -8.65
N THR A 154 1.89 -12.70 -7.66
CA THR A 154 2.15 -13.63 -6.57
C THR A 154 2.01 -12.97 -5.21
N ARG A 155 1.50 -13.74 -4.23
CA ARG A 155 1.58 -13.37 -2.83
C ARG A 155 2.95 -13.78 -2.29
N VAL A 156 3.69 -12.82 -1.75
CA VAL A 156 4.98 -13.06 -1.11
C VAL A 156 4.75 -13.33 0.37
N ASN A 157 5.37 -14.36 0.91
CA ASN A 157 5.34 -14.64 2.34
C ASN A 157 6.54 -13.91 2.99
N ASP A 158 6.26 -12.83 3.68
CA ASP A 158 7.25 -12.04 4.43
C ASP A 158 7.31 -12.44 5.93
N GLY A 159 6.58 -13.50 6.32
CA GLY A 159 6.42 -13.94 7.71
C GLY A 159 5.44 -13.09 8.53
N LEU A 160 4.95 -11.97 8.01
CA LEU A 160 4.04 -11.05 8.69
C LEU A 160 2.59 -11.27 8.22
N LYS A 161 1.86 -12.14 8.92
CA LYS A 161 0.47 -12.50 8.56
C LYS A 161 -0.47 -11.28 8.46
N LYS A 162 -0.21 -10.21 9.20
CA LYS A 162 -1.01 -8.97 9.21
C LYS A 162 -0.93 -8.17 7.91
N ASN A 163 0.12 -8.39 7.12
CA ASN A 163 0.32 -7.72 5.85
C ASN A 163 -0.01 -8.66 4.69
N LEU A 164 -0.54 -8.09 3.65
CA LEU A 164 -0.62 -8.69 2.33
C LEU A 164 0.51 -8.10 1.48
N PHE A 165 1.49 -8.93 1.16
CA PHE A 165 2.59 -8.56 0.26
C PHE A 165 2.35 -9.21 -1.10
N VAL A 166 2.23 -8.39 -2.15
CA VAL A 166 2.01 -8.83 -3.53
C VAL A 166 3.15 -8.33 -4.41
N ARG A 167 3.59 -9.18 -5.33
CA ARG A 167 4.54 -8.84 -6.40
C ARG A 167 3.96 -9.22 -7.74
N CYS A 168 4.21 -8.39 -8.77
CA CYS A 168 3.85 -8.66 -10.14
C CYS A 168 4.82 -7.98 -11.12
N THR A 169 4.72 -8.31 -12.41
CA THR A 169 5.51 -7.74 -13.50
C THR A 169 4.63 -7.02 -14.53
N LYS A 170 5.21 -6.06 -15.24
CA LYS A 170 4.61 -5.49 -16.45
C LYS A 170 4.84 -6.37 -17.65
#